data_ec62b0be29146044d570acba1969354a
#
_entry.id   ec62b0be29146044d570acba1969354a
#
_cell.length_a   1.000
_cell.length_b   1.000
_cell.length_c   1.000
_cell.angle_alpha   90.00
_cell.angle_beta   90.00
_cell.angle_gamma   90.00
#
_symmetry.space_group_name_H-M   'P 1'
#
loop_
_entity.id
_entity.type
_entity.pdbx_description
1 polymer ?
#
loop_
_entity_poly.entity_id
_entity_poly.type
_entity_poly.pdbx_seq_one_letter_code
_entity_poly.pdbx_strand_id
1 'polypeptide(L)'
;AAFTAHMRPDGSWLGHAHAGVVICPAGVATFKCAGVGNMTNAGGVSFRGGAIFETTAEALSELNGKYYMFTYEADADGTAVWELYPCA
;
A
#
# COMPACT_ATOMS: atom_id res chain seq x y z
N ALA A 1 -1.56 5.09 9.35
CA ALA A 1 -0.66 3.94 9.24
C ALA A 1 0.79 4.40 9.31
N ALA A 2 1.63 3.65 10.01
CA ALA A 2 3.06 3.93 10.05
C ALA A 2 3.69 3.44 8.75
N PHE A 3 4.28 4.36 8.01
CA PHE A 3 4.93 4.07 6.74
C PHE A 3 6.37 4.53 6.80
N THR A 4 7.29 3.67 6.40
CA THR A 4 8.72 3.98 6.37
C THR A 4 9.23 3.82 4.94
N ALA A 5 10.00 4.78 4.47
CA ALA A 5 10.62 4.70 3.15
C ALA A 5 12.05 5.20 3.23
N HIS A 6 12.95 4.52 2.51
CA HIS A 6 14.34 4.98 2.40
C HIS A 6 14.84 4.80 0.97
N MET A 7 15.73 5.70 0.59
CA MET A 7 16.33 5.70 -0.72
C MET A 7 17.34 4.56 -0.85
N ARG A 8 17.28 3.88 -1.97
CA ARG A 8 18.23 2.84 -2.33
C ARG A 8 19.37 3.43 -3.16
N PRO A 9 20.51 2.72 -3.27
CA PRO A 9 21.65 3.24 -4.04
C PRO A 9 21.34 3.58 -5.50
N ASP A 10 20.34 2.95 -6.11
CA ASP A 10 19.97 3.24 -7.50
C ASP A 10 19.02 4.43 -7.66
N GLY A 11 18.69 5.12 -6.55
CA GLY A 11 17.80 6.26 -6.58
C GLY A 11 16.33 5.93 -6.37
N SER A 12 15.96 4.66 -6.34
CA SER A 12 14.59 4.25 -6.03
C SER A 12 14.37 4.27 -4.51
N TRP A 13 13.11 4.19 -4.12
CA TRP A 13 12.71 4.14 -2.71
C TRP A 13 12.16 2.77 -2.37
N LEU A 14 12.56 2.25 -1.21
CA LEU A 14 11.93 1.07 -0.63
C LEU A 14 11.02 1.54 0.49
N GLY A 15 9.72 1.30 0.33
CA GLY A 15 8.72 1.66 1.33
C GLY A 15 8.07 0.44 1.93
N HIS A 16 7.72 0.52 3.21
CA HIS A 16 7.00 -0.57 3.87
C HIS A 16 6.15 -0.03 5.02
N ALA A 17 5.07 -0.74 5.29
CA ALA A 17 4.23 -0.52 6.45
C ALA A 17 4.03 -1.86 7.15
N HIS A 18 4.41 -1.93 8.43
CA HIS A 18 4.30 -3.16 9.24
C HIS A 18 2.99 -3.23 10.01
N ALA A 19 2.29 -2.11 10.17
CA ALA A 19 1.09 -2.02 10.98
C ALA A 19 0.16 -0.96 10.42
N GLY A 20 -0.39 -1.22 9.25
CA GLY A 20 -1.40 -0.35 8.66
C GLY A 20 -2.80 -0.73 9.11
N VAL A 21 -3.71 0.22 9.09
CA VAL A 21 -5.12 0.01 9.46
C VAL A 21 -6.01 0.65 8.40
N VAL A 22 -6.99 -0.12 7.92
CA VAL A 22 -8.05 0.37 7.05
C VAL A 22 -9.35 0.34 7.84
N ILE A 23 -10.03 1.47 7.90
CA ILE A 23 -11.32 1.61 8.58
C ILE A 23 -12.35 1.99 7.53
N CYS A 24 -13.42 1.21 7.42
CA CYS A 24 -14.49 1.48 6.48
C CYS A 24 -15.83 1.05 7.09
N PRO A 25 -16.97 1.39 6.46
CA PRO A 25 -18.28 1.00 7.00
C PRO A 25 -18.47 -0.50 7.18
N ALA A 26 -17.76 -1.32 6.39
CA ALA A 26 -17.83 -2.78 6.50
C ALA A 26 -17.03 -3.35 7.68
N GLY A 27 -16.12 -2.57 8.27
CA GLY A 27 -15.33 -3.02 9.41
C GLY A 27 -13.90 -2.47 9.36
N VAL A 28 -13.02 -3.13 10.12
CA VAL A 28 -11.62 -2.75 10.25
C VAL A 28 -10.73 -3.89 9.79
N ALA A 29 -9.71 -3.57 9.02
CA ALA A 29 -8.68 -4.52 8.62
C ALA A 29 -7.31 -3.94 8.93
N THR A 30 -6.38 -4.81 9.28
CA THR A 30 -4.96 -4.43 9.38
C THR A 30 -4.22 -4.93 8.17
N PHE A 31 -3.10 -4.30 7.84
CA PHE A 31 -2.32 -4.75 6.70
C PHE A 31 -0.83 -4.51 6.91
N LYS A 32 -0.07 -5.28 6.14
CA LYS A 32 1.39 -5.09 5.99
C LYS A 32 1.66 -5.00 4.51
N CYS A 33 2.52 -4.09 4.11
CA CYS A 33 2.88 -3.93 2.71
C CYS A 33 4.33 -3.52 2.55
N ALA A 34 4.86 -3.76 1.36
CA ALA A 34 6.17 -3.30 0.96
C ALA A 34 6.18 -3.06 -0.53
N GLY A 35 6.92 -2.07 -0.96
CA GLY A 35 6.99 -1.73 -2.37
C GLY A 35 8.19 -0.89 -2.73
N VAL A 36 8.41 -0.77 -4.02
CA VAL A 36 9.47 0.04 -4.59
C VAL A 36 8.85 1.24 -5.28
N GLY A 37 9.43 2.40 -5.07
CA GLY A 37 8.91 3.63 -5.61
C GLY A 37 9.95 4.52 -6.25
N ASN A 38 9.47 5.44 -7.05
CA ASN A 38 10.28 6.42 -7.73
C ASN A 38 9.55 7.76 -7.73
N MET A 39 10.34 8.84 -7.78
CA MET A 39 9.78 10.16 -8.02
C MET A 39 9.29 10.26 -9.46
N THR A 40 8.16 10.90 -9.67
CA THR A 40 7.64 11.17 -11.00
C THR A 40 8.20 12.50 -11.52
N ASN A 41 8.13 12.69 -12.85
CA ASN A 41 8.56 13.95 -13.47
C ASN A 41 7.72 15.15 -13.01
N ALA A 42 6.50 14.90 -12.55
CA ALA A 42 5.59 15.95 -12.09
C ALA A 42 5.77 16.29 -10.61
N GLY A 43 6.78 15.74 -9.93
CA GLY A 43 7.04 16.02 -8.52
C GLY A 43 6.26 15.16 -7.54
N GLY A 44 5.58 14.14 -8.03
CA GLY A 44 4.91 13.16 -7.19
C GLY A 44 5.74 11.92 -6.96
N VAL A 45 5.11 10.85 -6.46
CA VAL A 45 5.75 9.55 -6.26
C VAL A 45 4.87 8.45 -6.84
N SER A 46 5.52 7.37 -7.26
CA SER A 46 4.85 6.18 -7.77
C SER A 46 5.47 4.96 -7.09
N PHE A 47 4.64 4.15 -6.41
CA PHE A 47 5.07 2.92 -5.74
C PHE A 47 4.31 1.74 -6.31
N ARG A 48 4.98 0.58 -6.34
CA ARG A 48 4.40 -0.70 -6.70
C ARG A 48 4.92 -1.75 -5.74
N GLY A 49 4.03 -2.62 -5.28
CA GLY A 49 4.43 -3.66 -4.33
C GLY A 49 3.32 -4.63 -4.01
N GLY A 50 3.44 -5.28 -2.86
CA GLY A 50 2.49 -6.26 -2.38
C GLY A 50 2.00 -5.95 -0.98
N ALA A 51 0.81 -6.44 -0.66
CA ALA A 51 0.17 -6.23 0.62
C ALA A 51 -0.56 -7.49 1.07
N ILE A 52 -0.59 -7.70 2.39
CA ILE A 52 -1.38 -8.74 3.03
C ILE A 52 -2.28 -8.09 4.09
N PHE A 53 -3.49 -8.61 4.20
CA PHE A 53 -4.51 -8.06 5.09
C PHE A 53 -4.95 -9.09 6.11
N GLU A 54 -5.35 -8.63 7.28
CA GLU A 54 -5.99 -9.43 8.30
C GLU A 54 -7.22 -8.70 8.84
N THR A 55 -8.32 -9.40 8.97
CA THR A 55 -9.53 -8.83 9.52
C THR A 55 -10.35 -9.91 10.22
N THR A 56 -11.07 -9.51 11.27
CA THR A 56 -12.09 -10.32 11.91
C THR A 56 -13.49 -9.90 11.46
N ALA A 57 -13.60 -8.84 10.67
CA ALA A 57 -14.89 -8.38 10.14
C ALA A 57 -15.38 -9.36 9.06
N GLU A 58 -16.58 -9.90 9.23
CA GLU A 58 -17.13 -10.88 8.30
C GLU A 58 -17.27 -10.31 6.89
N ALA A 59 -17.69 -9.06 6.76
CA ALA A 59 -17.87 -8.40 5.48
C ALA A 59 -16.56 -8.22 4.71
N LEU A 60 -15.42 -8.27 5.39
CA LEU A 60 -14.09 -8.12 4.80
C LEU A 60 -13.31 -9.43 4.77
N SER A 61 -13.95 -10.54 5.08
CA SER A 61 -13.28 -11.85 5.22
C SER A 61 -12.54 -12.31 3.97
N GLU A 62 -12.93 -11.82 2.80
CA GLU A 62 -12.25 -12.14 1.54
C GLU A 62 -10.81 -11.66 1.49
N LEU A 63 -10.45 -10.67 2.32
CA LEU A 63 -9.09 -10.15 2.37
C LEU A 63 -8.12 -11.13 3.03
N ASN A 64 -8.63 -12.01 3.89
CA ASN A 64 -7.79 -12.97 4.58
C ASN A 64 -7.30 -14.07 3.64
N GLY A 65 -6.04 -14.45 3.81
CA GLY A 65 -5.47 -15.55 3.05
C GLY A 65 -5.14 -15.24 1.61
N LYS A 66 -5.21 -13.99 1.21
CA LYS A 66 -4.89 -13.55 -0.15
C LYS A 66 -3.72 -12.59 -0.16
N TYR A 67 -2.96 -12.61 -1.23
CA TYR A 67 -1.90 -11.66 -1.49
C TYR A 67 -2.37 -10.67 -2.54
N TYR A 68 -2.12 -9.39 -2.31
CA TYR A 68 -2.50 -8.34 -3.25
C TYR A 68 -1.27 -7.64 -3.78
N MET A 69 -1.27 -7.36 -5.08
CA MET A 69 -0.35 -6.39 -5.66
C MET A 69 -1.00 -5.02 -5.58
N PHE A 70 -0.20 -3.97 -5.42
CA PHE A 70 -0.74 -2.63 -5.38
C PHE A 70 0.04 -1.67 -6.24
N THR A 71 -0.65 -0.62 -6.68
CA THR A 71 -0.04 0.59 -7.20
C THR A 71 -0.45 1.75 -6.31
N TYR A 72 0.48 2.63 -6.02
CA TYR A 72 0.23 3.84 -5.25
C TYR A 72 0.82 5.01 -6.00
N GLU A 73 -0.02 5.97 -6.33
CA GLU A 73 0.39 7.17 -7.07
C GLU A 73 -0.01 8.39 -6.25
N ALA A 74 0.93 9.28 -5.99
CA ALA A 74 0.66 10.53 -5.30
C ALA A 74 1.17 11.69 -6.12
N ASP A 75 0.35 12.71 -6.30
CA ASP A 75 0.72 13.93 -6.99
C ASP A 75 1.44 14.91 -6.06
N ALA A 76 2.09 15.91 -6.65
CA ALA A 76 2.76 16.94 -5.89
C ALA A 76 1.82 17.76 -4.99
N ASP A 77 0.53 17.80 -5.30
CA ASP A 77 -0.49 18.52 -4.52
C ASP A 77 -1.06 17.68 -3.36
N GLY A 78 -0.58 16.45 -3.18
CA GLY A 78 -1.03 15.58 -2.10
C GLY A 78 -2.17 14.64 -2.45
N THR A 79 -2.69 14.68 -3.69
CA THR A 79 -3.70 13.72 -4.13
C THR A 79 -3.05 12.36 -4.32
N ALA A 80 -3.62 11.32 -3.73
CA ALA A 80 -3.08 9.97 -3.79
C ALA A 80 -4.14 8.95 -4.17
N VAL A 81 -3.76 7.97 -4.99
CA VAL A 81 -4.61 6.84 -5.38
C VAL A 81 -3.88 5.55 -5.07
N TRP A 82 -4.52 4.67 -4.33
CA TRP A 82 -4.01 3.35 -3.98
C TRP A 82 -4.94 2.30 -4.56
N GLU A 83 -4.43 1.52 -5.50
CA GLU A 83 -5.21 0.47 -6.15
C GLU A 83 -4.63 -0.89 -5.80
N LEU A 84 -5.52 -1.86 -5.55
CA LEU A 84 -5.18 -3.20 -5.11
C LEU A 84 -5.70 -4.23 -6.11
N TYR A 85 -4.85 -5.19 -6.45
CA TYR A 85 -5.16 -6.25 -7.40
C TYR A 85 -4.87 -7.60 -6.76
N PRO A 86 -5.87 -8.47 -6.59
CA PRO A 86 -5.60 -9.77 -6.00
C PRO A 86 -4.71 -10.62 -6.91
N CYS A 87 -3.74 -11.29 -6.29
CA CYS A 87 -2.95 -12.31 -6.98
C CYS A 87 -3.72 -13.63 -6.87
N ALA A 88 -4.09 -14.15 -7.99
CA ALA A 88 -4.85 -15.39 -8.04
C ALA A 88 -4.00 -16.60 -7.65
#